data_ae987f1e2a56d59de655bbae370bc72d
#
_entry.id   ae987f1e2a56d59de655bbae370bc72d
#
_cell.length_a   1.000
_cell.length_b   1.000
_cell.length_c   1.000
_cell.angle_alpha   90.00
_cell.angle_beta   90.00
_cell.angle_gamma   90.00
#
_symmetry.space_group_name_H-M   'P 1'
#
loop_
_entity.id
_entity.type
_entity.pdbx_description
1 polymer ?
#
loop_
_entity_poly.entity_id
_entity_poly.type
_entity_poly.pdbx_seq_one_letter_code
_entity_poly.pdbx_strand_id
1 'polypeptide(L)'
;QLWAAAGQGRPEKALLADAPIVERAHEQPDLFEAPEGEAIALDYASTGLTLRRHPLALLREKIARRGWRSAEQLAQLKDGAAAWACGIVTMRQQPETAKGVIFVTLEDETGSVNVIVWKHVRERQRPALLRSRLLAVAGQWQSQDGVNHLVARRLVDMTPWLGAVATSSRDFH
;
A
#
# COMPACT_ATOMS: atom_id res chain seq x y z
N GLN A 1 -2.32 55.93 -19.01
CA GLN A 1 -1.22 56.92 -18.85
C GLN A 1 -0.94 57.25 -17.38
N LEU A 2 -0.62 56.25 -16.51
CA LEU A 2 -0.30 56.54 -15.10
C LEU A 2 0.62 55.46 -14.46
N TRP A 3 1.38 54.71 -15.25
CA TRP A 3 2.30 53.67 -14.76
C TRP A 3 3.75 53.87 -15.22
N ALA A 4 4.16 55.07 -15.59
CA ALA A 4 5.50 55.34 -16.13
C ALA A 4 6.43 56.15 -15.20
N ALA A 5 6.21 56.17 -13.90
CA ALA A 5 7.03 56.99 -13.01
C ALA A 5 7.36 56.38 -11.65
N ALA A 6 7.64 55.06 -11.59
CA ALA A 6 8.14 54.44 -10.35
C ALA A 6 9.19 53.38 -10.67
N GLY A 7 10.35 53.81 -11.16
CA GLY A 7 11.41 52.85 -11.50
C GLY A 7 12.77 53.47 -11.71
N GLN A 8 13.15 54.47 -10.91
CA GLN A 8 14.54 54.95 -10.89
C GLN A 8 14.97 55.17 -9.45
N GLY A 9 15.34 54.09 -8.79
CA GLY A 9 16.03 54.09 -7.55
C GLY A 9 16.81 52.78 -7.45
N ARG A 10 17.93 52.70 -8.15
CA ARG A 10 18.87 51.62 -8.02
C ARG A 10 19.57 51.80 -6.68
N PRO A 11 19.47 50.85 -5.70
CA PRO A 11 20.28 50.95 -4.47
C PRO A 11 21.75 50.73 -4.85
N GLU A 12 22.58 51.71 -4.55
CA GLU A 12 23.99 51.78 -4.90
C GLU A 12 24.91 50.82 -4.16
N LYS A 13 24.41 49.85 -3.41
CA LYS A 13 25.21 48.76 -2.81
C LYS A 13 24.38 47.51 -2.77
N ALA A 14 24.50 46.67 -3.79
CA ALA A 14 24.13 45.28 -3.67
C ALA A 14 25.13 44.63 -2.70
N LEU A 15 24.66 44.18 -1.53
CA LEU A 15 25.46 43.53 -0.47
C LEU A 15 26.19 42.25 -0.96
N LEU A 16 26.03 41.84 -2.19
CA LEU A 16 26.62 40.64 -2.80
C LEU A 16 27.51 40.95 -4.03
N ALA A 17 27.82 42.24 -4.32
CA ALA A 17 28.59 42.58 -5.52
C ALA A 17 30.05 42.10 -5.48
N ASP A 18 30.62 41.83 -4.31
CA ASP A 18 31.99 41.37 -4.10
C ASP A 18 32.09 39.97 -3.48
N ALA A 19 31.01 39.23 -3.43
CA ALA A 19 31.08 37.84 -2.99
C ALA A 19 31.72 36.99 -4.10
N PRO A 20 32.88 36.32 -3.87
CA PRO A 20 33.44 35.43 -4.88
C PRO A 20 32.40 34.31 -5.11
N ILE A 21 31.94 34.18 -6.35
CA ILE A 21 31.18 33.00 -6.78
C ILE A 21 32.15 31.83 -6.75
N VAL A 22 32.23 31.18 -5.59
CA VAL A 22 32.86 29.86 -5.52
C VAL A 22 31.86 28.90 -6.18
N GLU A 23 32.04 28.66 -7.46
CA GLU A 23 31.45 27.45 -8.09
C GLU A 23 32.07 26.26 -7.39
N ARG A 24 31.50 25.88 -6.23
CA ARG A 24 31.66 24.52 -5.77
C ARG A 24 30.98 23.67 -6.83
N ALA A 25 31.78 22.93 -7.60
CA ALA A 25 31.29 21.78 -8.31
C ALA A 25 30.45 21.00 -7.27
N HIS A 26 29.14 21.12 -7.34
CA HIS A 26 28.28 20.22 -6.62
C HIS A 26 28.58 18.86 -7.22
N GLU A 27 29.49 18.12 -6.60
CA GLU A 27 29.43 16.67 -6.68
C GLU A 27 28.00 16.33 -6.29
N GLN A 28 27.20 16.12 -7.30
CA GLN A 28 25.85 15.62 -7.13
C GLN A 28 26.07 14.28 -6.45
N PRO A 29 25.68 14.10 -5.16
CA PRO A 29 25.84 12.81 -4.54
C PRO A 29 25.10 11.84 -5.44
N ASP A 30 25.79 10.77 -5.84
CA ASP A 30 25.13 9.67 -6.54
C ASP A 30 23.93 9.30 -5.69
N LEU A 31 22.76 9.69 -6.17
CA LEU A 31 21.49 9.25 -5.61
C LEU A 31 21.48 7.74 -5.83
N PHE A 32 21.93 7.00 -4.83
CA PHE A 32 21.77 5.56 -4.83
C PHE A 32 20.28 5.31 -5.06
N GLU A 33 19.94 4.83 -6.23
CA GLU A 33 18.57 4.40 -6.49
C GLU A 33 18.27 3.31 -5.47
N ALA A 34 17.37 3.61 -4.55
CA ALA A 34 16.91 2.62 -3.60
C ALA A 34 16.41 1.40 -4.38
N PRO A 35 16.77 0.17 -3.98
CA PRO A 35 16.26 -1.03 -4.62
C PRO A 35 14.75 -0.96 -4.78
N GLU A 36 14.21 -1.44 -5.92
CA GLU A 36 12.78 -1.29 -6.25
C GLU A 36 11.86 -1.64 -5.09
N GLY A 37 12.17 -2.72 -4.35
CA GLY A 37 11.38 -3.15 -3.19
C GLY A 37 11.38 -2.14 -2.04
N GLU A 38 12.50 -1.47 -1.79
CA GLU A 38 12.61 -0.44 -0.75
C GLU A 38 11.85 0.82 -1.15
N ALA A 39 11.98 1.25 -2.41
CA ALA A 39 11.23 2.38 -2.94
C ALA A 39 9.72 2.13 -2.90
N ILE A 40 9.25 0.94 -3.30
CA ILE A 40 7.84 0.55 -3.21
C ILE A 40 7.36 0.54 -1.75
N ALA A 41 8.16 0.01 -0.81
CA ALA A 41 7.79 -0.04 0.60
C ALA A 41 7.71 1.37 1.22
N LEU A 42 8.62 2.28 0.86
CA LEU A 42 8.63 3.67 1.29
C LEU A 42 7.46 4.46 0.71
N ASP A 43 7.18 4.31 -0.60
CA ASP A 43 6.05 4.95 -1.26
C ASP A 43 4.73 4.55 -0.59
N TYR A 44 4.53 3.25 -0.37
CA TYR A 44 3.34 2.74 0.31
C TYR A 44 3.27 3.16 1.78
N ALA A 45 4.41 3.29 2.47
CA ALA A 45 4.46 3.75 3.85
C ALA A 45 4.04 5.22 3.98
N SER A 46 4.39 6.06 3.00
CA SER A 46 4.17 7.51 3.05
C SER A 46 2.85 7.95 2.44
N THR A 47 2.45 7.37 1.33
CA THR A 47 1.31 7.85 0.53
C THR A 47 0.16 6.85 0.39
N GLY A 48 0.39 5.57 0.73
CA GLY A 48 -0.54 4.47 0.45
C GLY A 48 -0.66 4.11 -1.04
N LEU A 49 0.16 4.73 -1.89
CA LEU A 49 0.20 4.54 -3.34
C LEU A 49 1.63 4.30 -3.81
N THR A 50 1.80 3.65 -4.93
CA THR A 50 3.07 3.59 -5.66
C THR A 50 2.80 3.72 -7.15
N LEU A 51 3.66 4.44 -7.84
CA LEU A 51 3.68 4.51 -9.32
C LEU A 51 4.43 3.32 -9.93
N ARG A 52 5.04 2.48 -9.10
CA ARG A 52 5.77 1.28 -9.48
C ARG A 52 4.86 0.06 -9.41
N ARG A 53 5.44 -1.14 -9.55
CA ARG A 53 4.68 -2.40 -9.42
C ARG A 53 4.00 -2.52 -8.06
N HIS A 54 2.84 -3.15 -8.05
CA HIS A 54 2.12 -3.41 -6.79
C HIS A 54 2.99 -4.24 -5.83
N PRO A 55 3.08 -3.91 -4.52
CA PRO A 55 3.96 -4.60 -3.57
C PRO A 55 3.72 -6.11 -3.51
N LEU A 56 2.48 -6.56 -3.70
CA LEU A 56 2.17 -7.98 -3.70
C LEU A 56 2.69 -8.70 -4.93
N ALA A 57 2.93 -8.02 -6.05
CA ALA A 57 3.56 -8.64 -7.21
C ALA A 57 4.94 -9.23 -6.85
N LEU A 58 5.69 -8.56 -5.97
CA LEU A 58 6.98 -9.04 -5.46
C LEU A 58 6.84 -10.22 -4.48
N LEU A 59 5.71 -10.31 -3.81
CA LEU A 59 5.39 -11.36 -2.84
C LEU A 59 4.59 -12.51 -3.46
N ARG A 60 4.13 -12.39 -4.73
CA ARG A 60 3.16 -13.31 -5.34
C ARG A 60 3.62 -14.76 -5.29
N GLU A 61 4.86 -15.02 -5.62
CA GLU A 61 5.41 -16.38 -5.58
C GLU A 61 5.35 -17.00 -4.17
N LYS A 62 5.73 -16.20 -3.15
CA LYS A 62 5.69 -16.62 -1.75
C LYS A 62 4.26 -16.85 -1.26
N ILE A 63 3.32 -16.03 -1.71
CA ILE A 63 1.88 -16.13 -1.43
C ILE A 63 1.31 -17.40 -2.09
N ALA A 64 1.62 -17.61 -3.37
CA ALA A 64 1.15 -18.76 -4.15
C ALA A 64 1.66 -20.10 -3.59
N ARG A 65 2.92 -20.18 -3.13
CA ARG A 65 3.48 -21.38 -2.48
C ARG A 65 2.71 -21.80 -1.21
N ARG A 66 1.97 -20.87 -0.59
CA ARG A 66 1.07 -21.15 0.54
C ARG A 66 -0.34 -21.58 0.11
N GLY A 67 -0.60 -21.65 -1.18
CA GLY A 67 -1.93 -21.93 -1.72
C GLY A 67 -2.92 -20.77 -1.58
N TRP A 68 -2.44 -19.54 -1.31
CA TRP A 68 -3.28 -18.37 -1.21
C TRP A 68 -3.54 -17.77 -2.59
N ARG A 69 -4.78 -17.42 -2.85
CA ARG A 69 -5.26 -17.03 -4.16
C ARG A 69 -5.22 -15.52 -4.36
N SER A 70 -5.03 -15.11 -5.63
CA SER A 70 -5.21 -13.72 -6.05
C SER A 70 -6.70 -13.36 -6.17
N ALA A 71 -7.01 -12.06 -6.26
CA ALA A 71 -8.36 -11.58 -6.47
C ALA A 71 -9.00 -12.19 -7.73
N GLU A 72 -8.24 -12.22 -8.83
CA GLU A 72 -8.66 -12.85 -10.08
C GLU A 72 -8.96 -14.35 -9.93
N GLN A 73 -8.11 -15.10 -9.22
CA GLN A 73 -8.31 -16.53 -8.96
C GLN A 73 -9.50 -16.79 -8.05
N LEU A 74 -9.77 -15.90 -7.09
CA LEU A 74 -10.94 -16.00 -6.21
C LEU A 74 -12.24 -15.79 -6.99
N ALA A 75 -12.25 -14.86 -7.94
CA ALA A 75 -13.43 -14.58 -8.76
C ALA A 75 -13.87 -15.79 -9.60
N GLN A 76 -12.97 -16.75 -9.84
CA GLN A 76 -13.26 -17.98 -10.57
C GLN A 76 -13.76 -19.13 -9.67
N LEU A 77 -13.82 -18.92 -8.36
CA LEU A 77 -14.28 -19.93 -7.42
C LEU A 77 -15.79 -20.08 -7.46
N LYS A 78 -16.24 -21.31 -7.23
CA LYS A 78 -17.66 -21.59 -7.01
C LYS A 78 -18.08 -21.06 -5.64
N ASP A 79 -19.37 -20.69 -5.55
CA ASP A 79 -19.98 -20.35 -4.26
C ASP A 79 -19.76 -21.46 -3.23
N GLY A 80 -19.52 -21.06 -1.98
CA GLY A 80 -19.25 -21.98 -0.87
C GLY A 80 -17.81 -22.49 -0.78
N ALA A 81 -16.93 -22.22 -1.75
CA ALA A 81 -15.56 -22.72 -1.75
C ALA A 81 -14.75 -22.16 -0.57
N ALA A 82 -13.96 -23.02 0.09
CA ALA A 82 -12.97 -22.56 1.06
C ALA A 82 -11.76 -21.93 0.34
N ALA A 83 -11.33 -20.77 0.80
CA ALA A 83 -10.21 -20.07 0.18
C ALA A 83 -9.38 -19.28 1.19
N TRP A 84 -8.14 -19.00 0.79
CA TRP A 84 -7.26 -18.02 1.40
C TRP A 84 -7.00 -16.89 0.41
N ALA A 85 -7.09 -15.66 0.90
CA ALA A 85 -6.66 -14.44 0.21
C ALA A 85 -5.57 -13.74 1.02
N CYS A 86 -4.73 -12.98 0.35
CA CYS A 86 -3.80 -12.06 1.01
C CYS A 86 -3.74 -10.78 0.21
N GLY A 87 -3.94 -9.64 0.88
CA GLY A 87 -3.99 -8.34 0.24
C GLY A 87 -3.62 -7.20 1.19
N ILE A 88 -3.29 -6.05 0.60
CA ILE A 88 -3.15 -4.80 1.34
C ILE A 88 -4.53 -4.34 1.75
N VAL A 89 -4.65 -3.92 2.99
CA VAL A 89 -5.91 -3.41 3.51
C VAL A 89 -6.07 -1.96 3.09
N THR A 90 -6.95 -1.72 2.12
CA THR A 90 -7.25 -0.38 1.62
C THR A 90 -8.43 0.27 2.35
N MET A 91 -9.35 -0.54 2.86
CA MET A 91 -10.53 -0.03 3.53
C MET A 91 -10.97 -0.94 4.69
N ARG A 92 -11.47 -0.33 5.78
CA ARG A 92 -12.19 -0.97 6.87
C ARG A 92 -13.41 -0.14 7.19
N GLN A 93 -14.58 -0.73 7.10
CA GLN A 93 -15.85 -0.06 7.39
C GLN A 93 -16.68 -0.88 8.38
N GLN A 94 -17.25 -0.21 9.35
CA GLN A 94 -18.22 -0.78 10.26
C GLN A 94 -19.51 0.06 10.19
N PRO A 95 -20.46 -0.29 9.31
CA PRO A 95 -21.75 0.38 9.25
C PRO A 95 -22.50 0.20 10.58
N GLU A 96 -23.15 1.23 11.06
CA GLU A 96 -23.94 1.18 12.30
C GLU A 96 -25.05 0.13 12.23
N THR A 97 -25.63 -0.03 11.03
CA THR A 97 -26.70 -0.99 10.76
C THR A 97 -26.23 -2.45 10.72
N ALA A 98 -24.93 -2.70 10.61
CA ALA A 98 -24.38 -4.04 10.38
C ALA A 98 -24.15 -4.87 11.66
N LYS A 99 -24.77 -4.50 12.80
CA LYS A 99 -24.74 -5.27 14.07
C LYS A 99 -23.33 -5.77 14.48
N GLY A 100 -22.30 -4.94 14.23
CA GLY A 100 -20.92 -5.25 14.61
C GLY A 100 -20.11 -6.05 13.58
N VAL A 101 -20.61 -6.25 12.37
CA VAL A 101 -19.86 -6.77 11.21
C VAL A 101 -18.90 -5.68 10.71
N ILE A 102 -17.70 -6.08 10.32
CA ILE A 102 -16.74 -5.21 9.65
C ILE A 102 -16.56 -5.69 8.21
N PHE A 103 -16.60 -4.75 7.28
CA PHE A 103 -16.21 -4.95 5.89
C PHE A 103 -14.77 -4.51 5.71
N VAL A 104 -13.96 -5.34 5.11
CA VAL A 104 -12.56 -5.05 4.80
C VAL A 104 -12.36 -5.24 3.30
N THR A 105 -11.73 -4.25 2.65
CA THR A 105 -11.29 -4.39 1.27
C THR A 105 -9.80 -4.72 1.27
N LEU A 106 -9.45 -5.83 0.64
CA LEU A 106 -8.09 -6.24 0.37
C LEU A 106 -7.77 -5.97 -1.09
N GLU A 107 -6.60 -5.45 -1.37
CA GLU A 107 -6.11 -5.19 -2.72
C GLU A 107 -4.85 -5.98 -2.99
N ASP A 108 -4.79 -6.62 -4.14
CA ASP A 108 -3.59 -7.23 -4.68
C ASP A 108 -3.31 -6.71 -6.10
N GLU A 109 -2.28 -7.21 -6.76
CA GLU A 109 -1.89 -6.78 -8.11
C GLU A 109 -2.89 -7.18 -9.20
N THR A 110 -3.89 -7.99 -8.89
CA THR A 110 -4.91 -8.46 -9.84
C THR A 110 -6.29 -7.84 -9.60
N GLY A 111 -6.47 -7.17 -8.47
CA GLY A 111 -7.74 -6.51 -8.14
C GLY A 111 -8.04 -6.44 -6.64
N SER A 112 -9.30 -6.29 -6.30
CA SER A 112 -9.77 -6.16 -4.92
C SER A 112 -10.69 -7.29 -4.51
N VAL A 113 -10.65 -7.63 -3.22
CA VAL A 113 -11.49 -8.65 -2.58
C VAL A 113 -12.22 -8.02 -1.40
N ASN A 114 -13.54 -8.12 -1.40
CA ASN A 114 -14.34 -7.72 -0.26
C ASN A 114 -14.41 -8.86 0.76
N VAL A 115 -14.09 -8.55 1.99
CA VAL A 115 -14.07 -9.49 3.12
C VAL A 115 -15.13 -9.11 4.13
N ILE A 116 -15.96 -10.07 4.53
CA ILE A 116 -16.95 -9.91 5.60
C ILE A 116 -16.38 -10.53 6.87
N VAL A 117 -16.22 -9.71 7.91
CA VAL A 117 -15.73 -10.14 9.22
C VAL A 117 -16.85 -10.05 10.24
N TRP A 118 -17.42 -11.19 10.60
CA TRP A 118 -18.47 -11.29 11.58
C TRP A 118 -18.00 -10.91 13.00
N LYS A 119 -18.92 -10.44 13.83
CA LYS A 119 -18.66 -10.00 15.19
C LYS A 119 -17.77 -10.98 15.99
N HIS A 120 -18.08 -12.28 15.96
CA HIS A 120 -17.33 -13.29 16.70
C HIS A 120 -15.88 -13.48 16.22
N VAL A 121 -15.60 -13.29 14.91
CA VAL A 121 -14.24 -13.32 14.36
C VAL A 121 -13.49 -12.04 14.74
N ARG A 122 -14.15 -10.89 14.63
CA ARG A 122 -13.63 -9.59 15.05
C ARG A 122 -13.17 -9.61 16.50
N GLU A 123 -14.00 -10.10 17.41
CA GLU A 123 -13.71 -10.10 18.85
C GLU A 123 -12.50 -10.98 19.18
N ARG A 124 -12.40 -12.16 18.55
CA ARG A 124 -11.28 -13.09 18.78
C ARG A 124 -9.97 -12.66 18.13
N GLN A 125 -10.03 -11.94 17.01
CA GLN A 125 -8.86 -11.64 16.17
C GLN A 125 -8.70 -10.13 15.95
N ARG A 126 -9.15 -9.33 16.90
CA ARG A 126 -9.14 -7.86 16.84
C ARG A 126 -7.76 -7.26 16.51
N PRO A 127 -6.63 -7.71 17.08
CA PRO A 127 -5.32 -7.14 16.75
C PRO A 127 -4.96 -7.30 15.27
N ALA A 128 -5.14 -8.50 14.71
CA ALA A 128 -4.89 -8.75 13.30
C ALA A 128 -5.83 -7.90 12.42
N LEU A 129 -7.11 -7.80 12.79
CA LEU A 129 -8.08 -7.02 12.02
C LEU A 129 -7.75 -5.53 11.97
N LEU A 130 -7.31 -4.93 13.08
CA LEU A 130 -7.18 -3.48 13.20
C LEU A 130 -5.80 -2.95 12.82
N ARG A 131 -4.74 -3.75 13.03
CA ARG A 131 -3.36 -3.29 12.90
C ARG A 131 -2.69 -3.68 11.59
N SER A 132 -3.18 -4.74 10.92
CA SER A 132 -2.54 -5.24 9.70
C SER A 132 -2.64 -4.24 8.55
N ARG A 133 -1.53 -3.97 7.91
CA ARG A 133 -1.47 -3.30 6.61
C ARG A 133 -1.55 -4.33 5.48
N LEU A 134 -0.94 -5.51 5.68
CA LEU A 134 -1.06 -6.68 4.84
C LEU A 134 -1.79 -7.76 5.65
N LEU A 135 -2.91 -8.23 5.16
CA LEU A 135 -3.78 -9.18 5.86
C LEU A 135 -4.00 -10.44 5.02
N ALA A 136 -3.74 -11.59 5.62
CA ALA A 136 -4.18 -12.86 5.05
C ALA A 136 -5.47 -13.31 5.72
N VAL A 137 -6.42 -13.78 4.93
CA VAL A 137 -7.76 -14.17 5.35
C VAL A 137 -8.08 -15.56 4.82
N ALA A 138 -8.39 -16.49 5.74
CA ALA A 138 -9.06 -17.73 5.39
C ALA A 138 -10.55 -17.61 5.60
N GLY A 139 -11.32 -18.11 4.66
CA GLY A 139 -12.76 -18.02 4.74
C GLY A 139 -13.49 -18.87 3.73
N GLN A 140 -14.76 -18.57 3.58
CA GLN A 140 -15.63 -19.17 2.59
C GLN A 140 -15.98 -18.12 1.55
N TRP A 141 -15.73 -18.45 0.28
CA TRP A 141 -16.11 -17.62 -0.84
C TRP A 141 -17.62 -17.65 -1.04
N GLN A 142 -18.22 -16.50 -1.18
CA GLN A 142 -19.63 -16.35 -1.51
C GLN A 142 -19.74 -15.55 -2.80
N SER A 143 -20.50 -16.08 -3.74
CA SER A 143 -20.80 -15.46 -5.02
C SER A 143 -22.30 -15.52 -5.24
N GLN A 144 -22.99 -14.43 -5.00
CA GLN A 144 -24.44 -14.34 -5.13
C GLN A 144 -24.82 -13.06 -5.86
N ASP A 145 -25.66 -13.16 -6.87
CA ASP A 145 -26.21 -12.03 -7.64
C ASP A 145 -25.14 -11.09 -8.22
N GLY A 146 -23.99 -11.67 -8.64
CA GLY A 146 -22.86 -10.90 -9.17
C GLY A 146 -22.00 -10.18 -8.12
N VAL A 147 -22.31 -10.35 -6.84
CA VAL A 147 -21.53 -9.79 -5.74
C VAL A 147 -20.71 -10.89 -5.08
N ASN A 148 -19.40 -10.64 -4.97
CA ASN A 148 -18.45 -11.60 -4.45
C ASN A 148 -17.86 -11.14 -3.13
N HIS A 149 -17.82 -12.05 -2.15
CA HIS A 149 -17.24 -11.79 -0.84
C HIS A 149 -16.47 -12.99 -0.31
N LEU A 150 -15.44 -12.74 0.49
CA LEU A 150 -14.79 -13.75 1.32
C LEU A 150 -15.30 -13.61 2.76
N VAL A 151 -16.10 -14.55 3.24
CA VAL A 151 -16.58 -14.58 4.62
C VAL A 151 -15.47 -15.11 5.51
N ALA A 152 -14.88 -14.24 6.31
CA ALA A 152 -13.70 -14.56 7.11
C ALA A 152 -14.00 -15.54 8.25
N ARG A 153 -13.12 -16.52 8.42
CA ARG A 153 -13.04 -17.42 9.58
C ARG A 153 -11.74 -17.20 10.36
N ARG A 154 -10.65 -16.89 9.67
CA ARG A 154 -9.33 -16.67 10.26
C ARG A 154 -8.63 -15.47 9.60
N LEU A 155 -8.01 -14.64 10.42
CA LEU A 155 -7.22 -13.48 10.02
C LEU A 155 -5.78 -13.66 10.48
N VAL A 156 -4.81 -13.33 9.65
CA VAL A 156 -3.39 -13.39 9.98
C VAL A 156 -2.71 -12.10 9.54
N ASP A 157 -2.06 -11.44 10.48
CA ASP A 157 -1.26 -10.24 10.18
C ASP A 157 0.02 -10.64 9.43
N MET A 158 0.11 -10.18 8.20
CA MET A 158 1.27 -10.40 7.31
C MET A 158 2.07 -9.12 7.07
N THR A 159 1.78 -8.05 7.81
CA THR A 159 2.48 -6.76 7.70
C THR A 159 4.01 -6.88 7.71
N PRO A 160 4.63 -7.77 8.51
CA PRO A 160 6.09 -7.96 8.48
C PRO A 160 6.65 -8.34 7.10
N TRP A 161 5.83 -8.92 6.21
CA TRP A 161 6.28 -9.28 4.87
C TRP A 161 6.52 -8.05 3.98
N LEU A 162 5.84 -6.95 4.23
CA LEU A 162 6.08 -5.69 3.52
C LEU A 162 7.48 -5.13 3.85
N GLY A 163 7.93 -5.25 5.10
CA GLY A 163 9.29 -4.89 5.49
C GLY A 163 10.36 -5.79 4.89
N ALA A 164 10.06 -7.09 4.72
CA ALA A 164 10.98 -8.03 4.09
C ALA A 164 11.18 -7.80 2.59
N VAL A 165 10.23 -7.16 1.91
CA VAL A 165 10.39 -6.76 0.50
C VAL A 165 11.49 -5.70 0.36
N ALA A 166 11.59 -4.78 1.33
CA ALA A 166 12.63 -3.74 1.35
C ALA A 166 14.05 -4.32 1.58
N THR A 167 14.17 -5.42 2.33
CA THR A 167 15.48 -6.02 2.64
C THR A 167 15.96 -7.03 1.60
N SER A 168 15.04 -7.74 0.93
CA SER A 168 15.37 -8.78 -0.06
C SER A 168 16.07 -8.24 -1.31
N SER A 169 15.91 -6.95 -1.62
CA SER A 169 16.58 -6.34 -2.78
C SER A 169 18.03 -5.92 -2.52
N ARG A 170 18.54 -6.07 -1.29
CA ARG A 170 19.96 -5.81 -0.95
C ARG A 170 20.87 -7.00 -1.20
N ASP A 171 20.33 -8.20 -1.39
CA ASP A 171 21.10 -9.44 -1.49
C ASP A 171 21.40 -9.89 -2.92
N PHE A 172 21.12 -9.07 -3.93
CA PHE A 172 21.49 -9.32 -5.33
C PHE A 172 22.67 -8.43 -5.75
N HIS A 173 23.85 -8.79 -5.29
CA HIS A 173 25.13 -8.38 -5.86
C HIS A 173 25.93 -9.61 -6.26
#